data_10ff978e6a83d8f33066b1956a9a199b
#
_entry.id   10ff978e6a83d8f33066b1956a9a199b
#
_cell.length_a   1.000
_cell.length_b   1.000
_cell.length_c   1.000
_cell.angle_alpha   90.00
_cell.angle_beta   90.00
_cell.angle_gamma   90.00
#
_symmetry.space_group_name_H-M   'P 1'
#
loop_
_entity.id
_entity.type
_entity.pdbx_description
1 polymer ?
#
loop_
_entity_poly.entity_id
_entity_poly.type
_entity_poly.pdbx_seq_one_letter_code
_entity_poly.pdbx_strand_id
1 'polypeptide(L)'
;LPSEILNHMIIEQFKTSCLKKVSDLRLLRFIARLQSEWWLPYRALVLRLNEEKYITDEQVDTLFGIDDRDKESIYGKIFFSIAPDCYTKLNTITRRTDVSNWVLEIFIMNFEDGSLTEDEFVKLLNLFGKRPDDFGFDLIVDDSDLDELNELFESGDIDEG
;
A
#
# COMPACT_ATOMS: atom_id res chain seq x y z
N LEU A 1 -5.33 8.97 11.65
CA LEU A 1 -4.80 9.39 12.95
C LEU A 1 -5.39 10.76 13.30
N PRO A 2 -6.23 10.90 14.36
CA PRO A 2 -6.78 12.16 14.81
C PRO A 2 -5.69 13.13 15.26
N SER A 3 -5.86 14.44 14.98
CA SER A 3 -4.88 15.48 15.29
C SER A 3 -4.59 15.58 16.78
N GLU A 4 -5.59 15.43 17.63
CA GLU A 4 -5.45 15.49 19.09
C GLU A 4 -4.55 14.37 19.63
N ILE A 5 -4.74 13.14 19.11
CA ILE A 5 -3.93 11.99 19.51
C ILE A 5 -2.49 12.18 19.02
N LEU A 6 -2.30 12.61 17.77
CA LEU A 6 -0.97 12.89 17.22
C LEU A 6 -0.25 13.95 18.06
N ASN A 7 -0.93 15.05 18.40
CA ASN A 7 -0.38 16.10 19.24
C ASN A 7 0.03 15.57 20.62
N HIS A 8 -0.80 14.76 21.24
CA HIS A 8 -0.50 14.14 22.53
C HIS A 8 0.77 13.28 22.46
N MET A 9 0.88 12.41 21.46
CA MET A 9 2.04 11.55 21.25
C MET A 9 3.33 12.36 21.01
N ILE A 10 3.23 13.46 20.24
CA ILE A 10 4.36 14.38 20.01
C ILE A 10 4.82 15.03 21.32
N ILE A 11 3.90 15.58 22.10
CA ILE A 11 4.21 16.22 23.37
C ILE A 11 4.81 15.22 24.37
N GLU A 12 4.27 14.01 24.41
CA GLU A 12 4.77 12.94 25.28
C GLU A 12 6.21 12.55 24.91
N GLN A 13 6.49 12.35 23.61
CA GLN A 13 7.79 11.88 23.11
C GLN A 13 8.86 12.97 23.13
N PHE A 14 8.51 14.20 22.72
CA PHE A 14 9.49 15.25 22.47
C PHE A 14 9.45 16.38 23.49
N LYS A 15 8.43 16.44 24.35
CA LYS A 15 8.18 17.52 25.31
C LYS A 15 8.02 18.90 24.64
N THR A 16 7.63 18.91 23.37
CA THR A 16 7.37 20.10 22.56
C THR A 16 6.30 19.79 21.52
N SER A 17 5.57 20.80 21.10
CA SER A 17 4.60 20.71 20.00
C SER A 17 5.22 21.11 18.64
N CYS A 18 6.53 21.32 18.56
CA CYS A 18 7.20 21.74 17.33
C CYS A 18 8.41 20.83 17.05
N LEU A 19 8.37 20.12 15.94
CA LEU A 19 9.40 19.17 15.52
C LEU A 19 10.40 19.75 14.52
N LYS A 20 10.27 21.02 14.12
CA LYS A 20 11.10 21.68 13.09
C LYS A 20 12.61 21.67 13.40
N LYS A 21 13.00 21.51 14.66
CA LYS A 21 14.40 21.43 15.10
C LYS A 21 14.82 20.04 15.56
N VAL A 22 13.93 19.06 15.41
CA VAL A 22 14.22 17.67 15.78
C VAL A 22 15.04 17.05 14.66
N SER A 23 16.09 16.28 15.01
CA SER A 23 16.92 15.60 14.02
C SER A 23 16.14 14.51 13.29
N ASP A 24 16.48 14.29 12.00
CA ASP A 24 15.83 13.31 11.13
C ASP A 24 15.80 11.91 11.75
N LEU A 25 16.88 11.49 12.38
CA LEU A 25 16.96 10.19 13.04
C LEU A 25 15.90 10.02 14.16
N ARG A 26 15.62 11.09 14.91
CA ARG A 26 14.58 11.06 15.95
C ARG A 26 13.18 11.09 15.34
N LEU A 27 13.00 11.81 14.23
CA LEU A 27 11.76 11.80 13.45
C LEU A 27 11.50 10.43 12.87
N LEU A 28 12.49 9.79 12.24
CA LEU A 28 12.36 8.44 11.70
C LEU A 28 11.95 7.41 12.75
N ARG A 29 12.54 7.46 13.95
CA ARG A 29 12.14 6.59 15.06
C ARG A 29 10.70 6.84 15.50
N PHE A 30 10.28 8.08 15.54
CA PHE A 30 8.91 8.45 15.90
C PHE A 30 7.92 7.97 14.83
N ILE A 31 8.22 8.20 13.56
CA ILE A 31 7.38 7.72 12.43
C ILE A 31 7.28 6.20 12.45
N ALA A 32 8.38 5.47 12.70
CA ALA A 32 8.36 4.02 12.79
C ALA A 32 7.45 3.50 13.93
N ARG A 33 7.43 4.21 15.08
CA ARG A 33 6.49 3.90 16.17
C ARG A 33 5.05 4.16 15.76
N LEU A 34 4.77 5.32 15.18
CA LEU A 34 3.43 5.64 14.68
C LEU A 34 2.96 4.59 13.64
N GLN A 35 3.86 4.21 12.74
CA GLN A 35 3.54 3.19 11.73
C GLN A 35 3.22 1.84 12.36
N SER A 36 3.96 1.42 13.38
CA SER A 36 3.71 0.15 14.08
C SER A 36 2.42 0.15 14.89
N GLU A 37 2.02 1.28 15.46
CA GLU A 37 0.82 1.41 16.27
C GLU A 37 -0.46 1.58 15.43
N TRP A 38 -0.36 2.35 14.33
CA TRP A 38 -1.52 2.77 13.54
C TRP A 38 -1.62 2.11 12.17
N TRP A 39 -0.62 1.31 11.79
CA TRP A 39 -0.56 0.62 10.48
C TRP A 39 -0.72 1.57 9.28
N LEU A 40 -0.29 2.82 9.43
CA LEU A 40 -0.35 3.82 8.36
C LEU A 40 0.93 3.77 7.52
N PRO A 41 0.84 4.02 6.20
CA PRO A 41 2.02 4.10 5.34
C PRO A 41 2.98 5.22 5.78
N TYR A 42 4.29 4.98 5.64
CA TYR A 42 5.34 5.95 5.98
C TYR A 42 5.07 7.35 5.40
N ARG A 43 4.85 7.42 4.10
CA ARG A 43 4.61 8.70 3.41
C ARG A 43 3.36 9.42 3.89
N ALA A 44 2.31 8.68 4.22
CA ALA A 44 1.09 9.26 4.77
C ALA A 44 1.32 9.90 6.15
N LEU A 45 2.17 9.30 6.98
CA LEU A 45 2.55 9.85 8.28
C LEU A 45 3.41 11.12 8.13
N VAL A 46 4.37 11.13 7.20
CA VAL A 46 5.18 12.31 6.89
C VAL A 46 4.30 13.48 6.42
N LEU A 47 3.39 13.21 5.46
CA LEU A 47 2.44 14.22 4.98
C LEU A 47 1.55 14.73 6.12
N ARG A 48 1.05 13.84 6.97
CA ARG A 48 0.21 14.22 8.10
C ARG A 48 0.94 15.15 9.09
N LEU A 49 2.22 14.87 9.37
CA LEU A 49 3.05 15.74 10.22
C LEU A 49 3.25 17.12 9.59
N ASN A 50 3.36 17.19 8.26
CA ASN A 50 3.49 18.46 7.54
C ASN A 50 2.18 19.25 7.49
N GLU A 51 1.06 18.60 7.18
CA GLU A 51 -0.28 19.21 7.17
C GLU A 51 -0.59 19.90 8.50
N GLU A 52 -0.26 19.25 9.61
CA GLU A 52 -0.42 19.79 10.97
C GLU A 52 0.69 20.79 11.36
N LYS A 53 1.63 21.11 10.44
CA LYS A 53 2.72 22.08 10.64
C LYS A 53 3.73 21.73 11.75
N TYR A 54 3.84 20.44 12.10
CA TYR A 54 4.85 19.96 13.06
C TYR A 54 6.26 19.96 12.47
N ILE A 55 6.40 19.66 11.17
CA ILE A 55 7.67 19.63 10.42
C ILE A 55 7.69 20.67 9.29
N THR A 56 8.87 20.94 8.73
CA THR A 56 9.06 21.84 7.60
C THR A 56 9.01 21.09 6.27
N ASP A 57 8.79 21.83 5.16
CA ASP A 57 8.82 21.24 3.82
C ASP A 57 10.22 20.65 3.49
N GLU A 58 11.30 21.27 3.95
CA GLU A 58 12.66 20.74 3.81
C GLU A 58 12.84 19.39 4.53
N GLN A 59 12.22 19.24 5.71
CA GLN A 59 12.20 17.94 6.40
C GLN A 59 11.37 16.91 5.65
N VAL A 60 10.27 17.31 5.01
CA VAL A 60 9.48 16.42 4.15
C VAL A 60 10.30 15.90 2.99
N ASP A 61 11.02 16.79 2.26
CA ASP A 61 11.87 16.41 1.14
C ASP A 61 12.96 15.43 1.57
N THR A 62 13.60 15.71 2.71
CA THR A 62 14.62 14.82 3.29
C THR A 62 14.04 13.45 3.65
N LEU A 63 12.86 13.41 4.27
CA LEU A 63 12.20 12.17 4.66
C LEU A 63 11.70 11.39 3.44
N PHE A 64 11.22 12.06 2.40
CA PHE A 64 10.78 11.42 1.15
C PHE A 64 11.92 10.86 0.31
N GLY A 65 13.13 11.40 0.46
CA GLY A 65 14.34 10.86 -0.14
C GLY A 65 14.81 9.53 0.47
N ILE A 66 14.17 9.07 1.55
CA ILE A 66 14.53 7.82 2.21
C ILE A 66 13.67 6.68 1.62
N ASP A 67 14.31 5.59 1.22
CA ASP A 67 13.60 4.38 0.84
C ASP A 67 13.02 3.69 2.09
N ASP A 68 11.70 3.80 2.24
CA ASP A 68 10.97 3.26 3.38
C ASP A 68 10.73 1.75 3.30
N ARG A 69 10.91 1.14 2.14
CA ARG A 69 10.73 -0.29 1.90
C ARG A 69 12.01 -1.10 1.93
N ASP A 70 13.14 -0.48 1.61
CA ASP A 70 14.43 -1.15 1.67
C ASP A 70 14.84 -1.44 3.12
N LYS A 71 15.03 -2.74 3.44
CA LYS A 71 15.43 -3.20 4.76
C LYS A 71 16.83 -2.70 5.15
N GLU A 72 17.70 -2.47 4.17
CA GLU A 72 19.06 -1.99 4.40
C GLU A 72 19.13 -0.47 4.55
N SER A 73 18.08 0.24 4.18
CA SER A 73 17.96 1.69 4.41
C SER A 73 18.01 2.03 5.90
N ILE A 74 18.33 3.29 6.19
CA ILE A 74 18.34 3.77 7.57
C ILE A 74 16.97 3.61 8.25
N TYR A 75 15.88 3.87 7.51
CA TYR A 75 14.53 3.70 8.02
C TYR A 75 14.16 2.23 8.19
N GLY A 76 14.45 1.39 7.20
CA GLY A 76 14.20 -0.04 7.27
C GLY A 76 14.83 -0.70 8.49
N LYS A 77 16.11 -0.38 8.78
CA LYS A 77 16.80 -0.86 9.97
C LYS A 77 16.14 -0.42 11.27
N ILE A 78 15.74 0.86 11.34
CA ILE A 78 15.04 1.42 12.52
C ILE A 78 13.70 0.73 12.70
N PHE A 79 12.88 0.65 11.66
CA PHE A 79 11.53 0.09 11.75
C PHE A 79 11.57 -1.40 12.06
N PHE A 80 12.45 -2.16 11.39
CA PHE A 80 12.64 -3.58 11.69
C PHE A 80 13.08 -3.83 13.13
N SER A 81 13.93 -2.95 13.70
CA SER A 81 14.37 -3.08 15.10
C SER A 81 13.25 -2.78 16.11
N ILE A 82 12.28 -1.92 15.76
CA ILE A 82 11.17 -1.52 16.63
C ILE A 82 10.02 -2.53 16.54
N ALA A 83 9.65 -2.94 15.32
CA ALA A 83 8.48 -3.77 15.05
C ALA A 83 8.71 -4.72 13.85
N PRO A 84 9.50 -5.81 14.02
CA PRO A 84 9.88 -6.69 12.92
C PRO A 84 8.69 -7.34 12.22
N ASP A 85 7.68 -7.76 12.98
CA ASP A 85 6.47 -8.39 12.42
C ASP A 85 5.64 -7.40 11.61
N CYS A 86 5.52 -6.17 12.09
CA CYS A 86 4.80 -5.11 11.40
C CYS A 86 5.54 -4.71 10.12
N TYR A 87 6.87 -4.55 10.19
CA TYR A 87 7.71 -4.28 9.02
C TYR A 87 7.52 -5.35 7.95
N THR A 88 7.63 -6.61 8.33
CA THR A 88 7.48 -7.74 7.41
C THR A 88 6.09 -7.75 6.75
N LYS A 89 5.03 -7.58 7.53
CA LYS A 89 3.66 -7.57 7.01
C LYS A 89 3.40 -6.39 6.05
N LEU A 90 3.89 -5.19 6.37
CA LEU A 90 3.69 -4.00 5.53
C LEU A 90 4.53 -4.03 4.23
N ASN A 91 5.67 -4.71 4.24
CA ASN A 91 6.56 -4.81 3.08
C ASN A 91 6.42 -6.13 2.31
N THR A 92 5.60 -7.06 2.79
CA THR A 92 5.28 -8.27 2.03
C THR A 92 4.21 -7.95 1.00
N ILE A 93 4.50 -8.21 -0.27
CA ILE A 93 3.52 -8.12 -1.34
C ILE A 93 2.44 -9.16 -1.05
N THR A 94 1.24 -8.71 -0.72
CA THR A 94 0.09 -9.60 -0.61
C THR A 94 -0.38 -9.91 -2.02
N ARG A 95 -0.20 -11.15 -2.47
CA ARG A 95 -0.80 -11.66 -3.73
C ARG A 95 -2.31 -11.92 -3.58
N ARG A 96 -2.97 -11.23 -2.63
CA ARG A 96 -4.42 -11.32 -2.50
C ARG A 96 -5.05 -10.46 -3.58
N THR A 97 -5.72 -11.13 -4.48
CA THR A 97 -6.55 -10.54 -5.54
C THR A 97 -8.00 -10.39 -5.08
N ASP A 98 -8.22 -10.21 -3.76
CA ASP A 98 -9.56 -10.05 -3.23
C ASP A 98 -10.15 -8.73 -3.73
N VAL A 99 -11.28 -8.82 -4.41
CA VAL A 99 -12.09 -7.70 -4.85
C VAL A 99 -13.35 -7.61 -3.98
N SER A 100 -13.83 -6.40 -3.73
CA SER A 100 -15.08 -6.23 -2.97
C SER A 100 -16.28 -6.78 -3.76
N ASN A 101 -17.25 -7.37 -3.06
CA ASN A 101 -18.48 -7.89 -3.68
C ASN A 101 -19.17 -6.83 -4.54
N TRP A 102 -19.16 -5.57 -4.11
CA TRP A 102 -19.73 -4.46 -4.87
C TRP A 102 -19.09 -4.27 -6.25
N VAL A 103 -17.76 -4.41 -6.37
CA VAL A 103 -17.06 -4.32 -7.67
C VAL A 103 -17.42 -5.52 -8.55
N LEU A 104 -17.52 -6.72 -7.98
CA LEU A 104 -17.98 -7.90 -8.71
C LEU A 104 -19.42 -7.74 -9.23
N GLU A 105 -20.31 -7.21 -8.40
CA GLU A 105 -21.70 -6.90 -8.81
C GLU A 105 -21.73 -5.92 -9.99
N ILE A 106 -20.88 -4.89 -10.01
CA ILE A 106 -20.77 -3.97 -11.16
C ILE A 106 -20.30 -4.71 -12.42
N PHE A 107 -19.33 -5.61 -12.33
CA PHE A 107 -18.87 -6.37 -13.48
C PHE A 107 -19.98 -7.26 -14.03
N ILE A 108 -20.69 -7.96 -13.14
CA ILE A 108 -21.82 -8.83 -13.51
C ILE A 108 -22.93 -8.00 -14.17
N MET A 109 -23.34 -6.87 -13.57
CA MET A 109 -24.36 -5.99 -14.15
C MET A 109 -23.96 -5.50 -15.55
N ASN A 110 -22.72 -5.02 -15.72
CA ASN A 110 -22.25 -4.54 -17.01
C ASN A 110 -22.17 -5.65 -18.08
N PHE A 111 -21.89 -6.87 -17.66
CA PHE A 111 -21.92 -8.03 -18.55
C PHE A 111 -23.36 -8.41 -18.93
N GLU A 112 -24.28 -8.48 -17.96
CA GLU A 112 -25.71 -8.75 -18.20
C GLU A 112 -26.38 -7.68 -19.07
N ASP A 113 -26.00 -6.42 -18.92
CA ASP A 113 -26.47 -5.27 -19.72
C ASP A 113 -25.83 -5.21 -21.13
N GLY A 114 -24.87 -6.11 -21.44
CA GLY A 114 -24.14 -6.13 -22.71
C GLY A 114 -23.13 -4.99 -22.88
N SER A 115 -22.75 -4.32 -21.79
CA SER A 115 -21.71 -3.26 -21.78
C SER A 115 -20.29 -3.85 -21.75
N LEU A 116 -20.17 -5.12 -21.36
CA LEU A 116 -18.93 -5.92 -21.44
C LEU A 116 -19.16 -7.11 -22.36
N THR A 117 -18.17 -7.41 -23.19
CA THR A 117 -18.13 -8.64 -23.96
C THR A 117 -17.76 -9.84 -23.06
N GLU A 118 -17.99 -11.06 -23.54
CA GLU A 118 -17.60 -12.30 -22.82
C GLU A 118 -16.10 -12.30 -22.49
N ASP A 119 -15.24 -11.96 -23.46
CA ASP A 119 -13.79 -11.91 -23.28
C ASP A 119 -13.36 -10.87 -22.25
N GLU A 120 -13.96 -9.68 -22.28
CA GLU A 120 -13.66 -8.62 -21.31
C GLU A 120 -14.09 -9.01 -19.90
N PHE A 121 -15.26 -9.64 -19.76
CA PHE A 121 -15.77 -10.10 -18.49
C PHE A 121 -14.87 -11.20 -17.90
N VAL A 122 -14.47 -12.20 -18.71
CA VAL A 122 -13.54 -13.26 -18.31
C VAL A 122 -12.20 -12.68 -17.88
N LYS A 123 -11.61 -11.74 -18.66
CA LYS A 123 -10.35 -11.08 -18.33
C LYS A 123 -10.43 -10.31 -17.01
N LEU A 124 -11.52 -9.57 -16.78
CA LEU A 124 -11.72 -8.85 -15.53
C LEU A 124 -11.83 -9.78 -14.31
N LEU A 125 -12.58 -10.89 -14.43
CA LEU A 125 -12.70 -11.87 -13.36
C LEU A 125 -11.36 -12.54 -13.05
N ASN A 126 -10.60 -12.89 -14.10
CA ASN A 126 -9.27 -13.52 -13.95
C ASN A 126 -8.27 -12.65 -13.21
N LEU A 127 -8.31 -11.30 -13.38
CA LEU A 127 -7.48 -10.38 -12.59
C LEU A 127 -7.66 -10.55 -11.07
N PHE A 128 -8.82 -11.06 -10.66
CA PHE A 128 -9.16 -11.29 -9.25
C PHE A 128 -9.18 -12.78 -8.88
N GLY A 129 -8.66 -13.65 -9.76
CA GLY A 129 -8.64 -15.10 -9.54
C GLY A 129 -10.03 -15.71 -9.44
N LYS A 130 -11.02 -15.11 -10.11
CA LYS A 130 -12.40 -15.57 -10.17
C LYS A 130 -12.69 -16.14 -11.55
N ARG A 131 -13.67 -17.06 -11.62
CA ARG A 131 -14.15 -17.65 -12.86
C ARG A 131 -15.61 -17.31 -13.10
N PRO A 132 -16.08 -17.27 -14.36
CA PRO A 132 -17.50 -17.09 -14.67
C PRO A 132 -18.42 -18.10 -13.97
N ASP A 133 -17.99 -19.36 -13.86
CA ASP A 133 -18.72 -20.45 -13.19
C ASP A 133 -19.01 -20.13 -11.71
N ASP A 134 -18.12 -19.36 -11.03
CA ASP A 134 -18.33 -18.95 -9.65
C ASP A 134 -19.59 -18.09 -9.48
N PHE A 135 -20.07 -17.50 -10.59
CA PHE A 135 -21.23 -16.61 -10.63
C PHE A 135 -22.39 -17.19 -11.46
N GLY A 136 -22.28 -18.46 -11.88
CA GLY A 136 -23.33 -19.15 -12.62
C GLY A 136 -23.36 -18.87 -14.12
N PHE A 137 -22.30 -18.33 -14.70
CA PHE A 137 -22.14 -18.12 -16.13
C PHE A 137 -21.36 -19.29 -16.75
N ASP A 138 -21.96 -19.97 -17.72
CA ASP A 138 -21.34 -21.09 -18.47
C ASP A 138 -20.65 -20.51 -19.72
N LEU A 139 -19.51 -19.86 -19.54
CA LEU A 139 -18.71 -19.26 -20.61
C LEU A 139 -17.51 -20.17 -20.93
N ILE A 140 -17.18 -20.30 -22.20
CA ILE A 140 -16.00 -21.06 -22.65
C ILE A 140 -14.78 -20.15 -22.35
N VAL A 141 -13.97 -20.53 -21.35
CA VAL A 141 -12.70 -19.87 -21.07
C VAL A 141 -11.64 -20.52 -21.97
N ASP A 142 -11.06 -19.74 -22.87
CA ASP A 142 -9.88 -20.21 -23.62
C ASP A 142 -8.65 -20.11 -22.71
N ASP A 143 -8.15 -21.26 -22.27
CA ASP A 143 -7.00 -21.33 -21.34
C ASP A 143 -5.70 -20.79 -21.97
N SER A 144 -5.64 -20.58 -23.30
CA SER A 144 -4.45 -20.04 -23.99
C SER A 144 -4.12 -18.60 -23.56
N ASP A 145 -5.13 -17.76 -23.30
CA ASP A 145 -4.94 -16.38 -22.85
C ASP A 145 -4.46 -16.30 -21.40
N LEU A 146 -4.74 -17.34 -20.60
CA LEU A 146 -4.26 -17.41 -19.19
C LEU A 146 -2.77 -17.75 -19.12
N ASP A 147 -2.28 -18.56 -20.04
CA ASP A 147 -0.88 -18.93 -20.11
C ASP A 147 -0.03 -17.73 -20.57
N GLU A 148 -0.50 -16.92 -21.54
CA GLU A 148 0.16 -15.67 -21.94
C GLU A 148 0.21 -14.62 -20.80
N LEU A 149 -0.86 -14.50 -20.01
CA LEU A 149 -0.89 -13.61 -18.86
C LEU A 149 0.05 -14.06 -17.74
N ASN A 150 0.10 -15.35 -17.46
CA ASN A 150 1.02 -15.91 -16.49
C ASN A 150 2.49 -15.77 -16.94
N GLU A 151 2.78 -15.98 -18.22
CA GLU A 151 4.12 -15.74 -18.80
C GLU A 151 4.53 -14.26 -18.70
N LEU A 152 3.61 -13.31 -18.92
CA LEU A 152 3.86 -11.88 -18.73
C LEU A 152 4.14 -11.50 -17.26
N PHE A 153 3.49 -12.16 -16.32
CA PHE A 153 3.74 -11.95 -14.88
C PHE A 153 4.99 -12.67 -14.37
N GLU A 154 5.36 -13.81 -14.98
CA GLU A 154 6.59 -14.55 -14.64
C GLU A 154 7.83 -13.98 -15.34
N SER A 155 7.67 -13.41 -16.54
CA SER A 155 8.74 -12.76 -17.31
C SER A 155 9.10 -11.35 -16.83
N GLY A 156 8.54 -10.89 -15.73
CA GLY A 156 8.69 -9.55 -15.12
C GLY A 156 10.10 -8.99 -15.04
N ASP A 157 10.80 -8.97 -16.15
CA ASP A 157 11.91 -8.08 -16.46
C ASP A 157 11.34 -6.67 -16.68
N ILE A 158 11.16 -5.97 -15.56
CA ILE A 158 11.12 -4.50 -15.61
C ILE A 158 12.55 -4.08 -15.95
N ASP A 159 12.78 -3.90 -17.24
CA ASP A 159 13.97 -3.26 -17.75
C ASP A 159 14.07 -1.87 -17.10
N GLU A 160 14.94 -1.75 -16.10
CA GLU A 160 15.36 -0.45 -15.57
C GLU A 160 16.19 0.25 -16.64
N GLY A 161 15.53 1.14 -17.39
CA GLY A 161 16.13 2.10 -18.29
C GLY A 161 16.11 3.49 -17.68
#